data_e48cb2ca3d7dfc43f814a08a2b618978
#
_entry.id   e48cb2ca3d7dfc43f814a08a2b618978
#
_cell.length_a   1.000
_cell.length_b   1.000
_cell.length_c   1.000
_cell.angle_alpha   90.00
_cell.angle_beta   90.00
_cell.angle_gamma   90.00
#
_symmetry.space_group_name_H-M   'P 1'
#
loop_
_entity.id
_entity.type
_entity.pdbx_description
1 polymer ?
#
loop_
_entity_poly.entity_id
_entity_poly.type
_entity_poly.pdbx_seq_one_letter_code
_entity_poly.pdbx_strand_id
1 'polypeptide(L)'
;METYESFLSRALPDPRVLGLVLSGSQAREGTATARSDHDVYLIAADGAPFEPRRDALVDLVVMTLGEFRAHALPGSGTEWNRYAFTHAQVLKDAGGIASLVAAKGTLTPDEAFAIGREALGALLNSVYRCMKNARDGNRLGVLLDGSEAVPAFLSHLFALHGRVRPYNKYLEWELRHHPLDGWPAGDLLPRLESALSPDAPTALRGLLNDLEPHARAAGHGPELDSWGDDLPFMLSTS
;
A
#
# COMPACT_ATOMS: atom_id res chain seq x y z
N MET A 1 -15.31 -14.27 -26.58
CA MET A 1 -14.74 -13.39 -25.54
C MET A 1 -13.62 -12.59 -26.20
N GLU A 2 -13.58 -11.27 -26.03
CA GLU A 2 -12.56 -10.42 -26.62
C GLU A 2 -11.26 -10.59 -25.84
N THR A 3 -10.13 -10.85 -26.51
CA THR A 3 -8.81 -10.94 -25.87
C THR A 3 -8.28 -9.55 -25.50
N TYR A 4 -7.28 -9.49 -24.64
CA TYR A 4 -6.61 -8.23 -24.27
C TYR A 4 -6.00 -7.53 -25.49
N GLU A 5 -5.34 -8.26 -26.37
CA GLU A 5 -4.72 -7.75 -27.61
C GLU A 5 -5.77 -7.17 -28.57
N SER A 6 -6.92 -7.86 -28.72
CA SER A 6 -8.04 -7.39 -29.54
C SER A 6 -8.63 -6.10 -28.97
N PHE A 7 -8.79 -6.04 -27.65
CA PHE A 7 -9.22 -4.81 -26.95
C PHE A 7 -8.25 -3.65 -27.20
N LEU A 8 -6.93 -3.86 -27.01
CA LEU A 8 -5.94 -2.82 -27.26
C LEU A 8 -5.93 -2.32 -28.70
N SER A 9 -6.01 -3.25 -29.67
CA SER A 9 -6.03 -2.91 -31.11
C SER A 9 -7.19 -1.99 -31.49
N ARG A 10 -8.31 -2.09 -30.77
CA ARG A 10 -9.48 -1.23 -30.96
C ARG A 10 -9.41 0.06 -30.14
N ALA A 11 -8.93 -0.01 -28.90
CA ALA A 11 -8.96 1.13 -27.97
C ALA A 11 -7.83 2.14 -28.23
N LEU A 12 -6.63 1.67 -28.60
CA LEU A 12 -5.48 2.56 -28.83
C LEU A 12 -5.72 3.61 -29.94
N PRO A 13 -6.27 3.28 -31.13
CA PRO A 13 -6.51 4.28 -32.17
C PRO A 13 -7.76 5.14 -31.96
N ASP A 14 -8.67 4.75 -31.05
CA ASP A 14 -9.94 5.47 -30.84
C ASP A 14 -9.70 6.86 -30.22
N PRO A 15 -10.04 7.97 -30.91
CA PRO A 15 -9.81 9.33 -30.38
C PRO A 15 -10.64 9.66 -29.15
N ARG A 16 -11.70 8.89 -28.83
CA ARG A 16 -12.51 9.05 -27.62
C ARG A 16 -11.85 8.44 -26.39
N VAL A 17 -10.81 7.62 -26.56
CA VAL A 17 -9.97 7.11 -25.47
C VAL A 17 -8.84 8.11 -25.22
N LEU A 18 -8.90 8.81 -24.10
CA LEU A 18 -7.91 9.80 -23.67
C LEU A 18 -6.71 9.16 -22.97
N GLY A 19 -6.92 7.99 -22.37
CA GLY A 19 -5.86 7.26 -21.70
C GLY A 19 -6.17 5.78 -21.56
N LEU A 20 -5.10 4.98 -21.54
CA LEU A 20 -5.14 3.57 -21.16
C LEU A 20 -4.01 3.31 -20.17
N VAL A 21 -4.35 2.72 -19.02
CA VAL A 21 -3.38 2.41 -17.97
C VAL A 21 -3.52 0.95 -17.60
N LEU A 22 -2.46 0.18 -17.75
CA LEU A 22 -2.35 -1.18 -17.27
C LEU A 22 -1.81 -1.17 -15.83
N SER A 23 -2.47 -1.85 -14.94
CA SER A 23 -2.07 -2.01 -13.53
C SER A 23 -2.01 -3.49 -13.13
N GLY A 24 -2.06 -3.78 -11.85
CA GLY A 24 -2.12 -5.16 -11.35
C GLY A 24 -0.87 -5.99 -11.64
N SER A 25 -1.06 -7.30 -11.72
CA SER A 25 0.06 -8.24 -11.88
C SER A 25 0.70 -8.19 -13.27
N GLN A 26 -0.03 -7.83 -14.30
CA GLN A 26 0.48 -7.72 -15.66
C GLN A 26 1.36 -6.48 -15.88
N ALA A 27 1.26 -5.48 -14.99
CA ALA A 27 2.11 -4.29 -15.04
C ALA A 27 3.44 -4.46 -14.29
N ARG A 28 3.62 -5.55 -13.54
CA ARG A 28 4.79 -5.83 -12.68
C ARG A 28 5.51 -7.07 -13.16
N GLU A 29 6.78 -6.92 -13.48
CA GLU A 29 7.61 -8.05 -13.93
C GLU A 29 7.63 -9.19 -12.90
N GLY A 30 7.41 -10.42 -13.35
CA GLY A 30 7.48 -11.63 -12.53
C GLY A 30 6.29 -11.85 -11.58
N THR A 31 5.24 -10.99 -11.59
CA THR A 31 4.09 -11.19 -10.70
C THR A 31 2.87 -11.82 -11.38
N ALA A 32 2.82 -11.81 -12.71
CA ALA A 32 1.75 -12.43 -13.47
C ALA A 32 1.81 -13.97 -13.41
N THR A 33 0.65 -14.60 -13.32
CA THR A 33 0.47 -16.07 -13.34
C THR A 33 -0.48 -16.45 -14.47
N ALA A 34 -0.64 -17.75 -14.74
CA ALA A 34 -1.61 -18.24 -15.71
C ALA A 34 -3.09 -17.90 -15.37
N ARG A 35 -3.35 -17.39 -14.17
CA ARG A 35 -4.67 -16.97 -13.71
C ARG A 35 -4.81 -15.45 -13.62
N SER A 36 -3.78 -14.69 -13.99
CA SER A 36 -3.81 -13.24 -13.95
C SER A 36 -4.59 -12.68 -15.13
N ASP A 37 -5.56 -11.85 -14.84
CA ASP A 37 -6.24 -10.96 -15.77
C ASP A 37 -5.42 -9.69 -16.03
N HIS A 38 -5.91 -8.86 -16.92
CA HIS A 38 -5.34 -7.54 -17.19
C HIS A 38 -6.23 -6.49 -16.54
N ASP A 39 -5.71 -5.85 -15.48
CA ASP A 39 -6.37 -4.73 -14.80
C ASP A 39 -6.14 -3.44 -15.61
N VAL A 40 -7.16 -2.96 -16.30
CA VAL A 40 -7.05 -1.81 -17.22
C VAL A 40 -7.97 -0.68 -16.80
N TYR A 41 -7.42 0.54 -16.69
CA TYR A 41 -8.19 1.77 -16.61
C TYR A 41 -8.26 2.39 -18.01
N LEU A 42 -9.47 2.55 -18.52
CA LEU A 42 -9.77 3.29 -19.75
C LEU A 42 -10.32 4.67 -19.36
N ILE A 43 -9.60 5.70 -19.71
CA ILE A 43 -10.00 7.08 -19.49
C ILE A 43 -10.64 7.59 -20.78
N ALA A 44 -11.94 7.82 -20.74
CA ALA A 44 -12.76 8.17 -21.89
C ALA A 44 -13.08 9.67 -21.94
N ALA A 45 -13.31 10.18 -23.17
CA ALA A 45 -13.96 11.46 -23.35
C ALA A 45 -15.40 11.41 -22.83
N ASP A 46 -15.91 12.54 -22.35
CA ASP A 46 -17.27 12.63 -21.81
C ASP A 46 -18.31 12.16 -22.83
N GLY A 47 -19.23 11.30 -22.36
CA GLY A 47 -20.29 10.72 -23.19
C GLY A 47 -19.84 9.64 -24.18
N ALA A 48 -18.57 9.20 -24.15
CA ALA A 48 -18.11 8.09 -24.97
C ALA A 48 -18.76 6.76 -24.51
N PRO A 49 -19.21 5.90 -25.44
CA PRO A 49 -19.98 4.70 -25.14
C PRO A 49 -19.06 3.51 -24.78
N PHE A 50 -18.21 3.68 -23.77
CA PHE A 50 -17.42 2.60 -23.21
C PHE A 50 -18.07 2.09 -21.93
N GLU A 51 -18.17 0.76 -21.80
CA GLU A 51 -18.75 0.12 -20.64
C GLU A 51 -17.66 -0.64 -19.86
N PRO A 52 -17.72 -0.63 -18.54
CA PRO A 52 -16.82 -1.44 -17.70
C PRO A 52 -17.07 -2.93 -18.00
N ARG A 53 -16.03 -3.74 -17.87
CA ARG A 53 -16.09 -5.18 -18.11
C ARG A 53 -15.23 -5.91 -17.09
N ARG A 54 -15.75 -7.00 -16.57
CA ARG A 54 -14.99 -7.88 -15.69
C ARG A 54 -15.18 -9.33 -16.13
N ASP A 55 -14.11 -9.94 -16.59
CA ASP A 55 -14.07 -11.36 -16.95
C ASP A 55 -12.72 -12.00 -16.59
N ALA A 56 -12.50 -13.24 -17.01
CA ALA A 56 -11.27 -13.97 -16.68
C ALA A 56 -10.00 -13.43 -17.37
N LEU A 57 -10.12 -12.55 -18.36
CA LEU A 57 -9.00 -12.04 -19.16
C LEU A 57 -8.73 -10.56 -18.90
N VAL A 58 -9.79 -9.79 -18.65
CA VAL A 58 -9.68 -8.31 -18.51
C VAL A 58 -10.65 -7.83 -17.43
N ASP A 59 -10.13 -7.08 -16.48
CA ASP A 59 -10.89 -6.21 -15.58
C ASP A 59 -10.76 -4.77 -16.08
N LEU A 60 -11.79 -4.28 -16.78
CA LEU A 60 -11.81 -2.97 -17.40
C LEU A 60 -12.62 -1.99 -16.56
N VAL A 61 -11.94 -1.03 -15.98
CA VAL A 61 -12.55 0.12 -15.30
C VAL A 61 -12.61 1.28 -16.30
N VAL A 62 -13.80 1.84 -16.51
CA VAL A 62 -14.01 2.99 -17.39
C VAL A 62 -14.29 4.23 -16.53
N MET A 63 -13.57 5.31 -16.81
CA MET A 63 -13.70 6.60 -16.13
C MET A 63 -13.62 7.76 -17.12
N THR A 64 -14.30 8.84 -16.81
CA THR A 64 -14.02 10.14 -17.43
C THR A 64 -12.68 10.68 -16.93
N LEU A 65 -12.12 11.66 -17.62
CA LEU A 65 -10.89 12.32 -17.16
C LEU A 65 -11.07 13.01 -15.78
N GLY A 66 -12.27 13.56 -15.53
CA GLY A 66 -12.62 14.18 -14.25
C GLY A 66 -12.61 13.18 -13.11
N GLU A 67 -13.26 12.04 -13.28
CA GLU A 67 -13.26 10.94 -12.31
C GLU A 67 -11.86 10.38 -12.07
N PHE A 68 -11.11 10.16 -13.14
CA PHE A 68 -9.74 9.65 -13.02
C PHE A 68 -8.82 10.62 -12.29
N ARG A 69 -8.97 11.93 -12.46
CA ARG A 69 -8.21 12.93 -11.70
C ARG A 69 -8.40 12.79 -10.18
N ALA A 70 -9.64 12.59 -9.75
CA ALA A 70 -9.95 12.46 -8.32
C ALA A 70 -9.63 11.08 -7.76
N HIS A 71 -9.80 10.01 -8.57
CA HIS A 71 -9.67 8.62 -8.13
C HIS A 71 -8.34 8.34 -7.45
N ALA A 72 -8.38 7.55 -6.36
CA ALA A 72 -7.24 7.12 -5.55
C ALA A 72 -6.43 8.24 -4.86
N LEU A 73 -6.87 9.49 -4.92
CA LEU A 73 -6.26 10.61 -4.19
C LEU A 73 -6.99 10.88 -2.86
N PRO A 74 -6.37 11.57 -1.90
CA PRO A 74 -6.97 11.88 -0.61
C PRO A 74 -8.35 12.54 -0.75
N GLY A 75 -9.33 12.09 0.02
CA GLY A 75 -10.70 12.57 0.02
C GLY A 75 -11.59 11.99 -1.08
N SER A 76 -11.07 11.09 -1.94
CA SER A 76 -11.87 10.45 -3.00
C SER A 76 -12.76 9.30 -2.53
N GLY A 77 -12.49 8.73 -1.34
CA GLY A 77 -13.08 7.47 -0.88
C GLY A 77 -12.53 6.22 -1.57
N THR A 78 -11.54 6.41 -2.44
CA THR A 78 -10.88 5.33 -3.21
C THR A 78 -9.37 5.27 -2.97
N GLU A 79 -8.88 5.88 -1.88
CA GLU A 79 -7.47 5.97 -1.50
C GLU A 79 -6.81 4.59 -1.38
N TRP A 80 -7.60 3.59 -0.98
CA TRP A 80 -7.16 2.19 -0.90
C TRP A 80 -6.62 1.65 -2.24
N ASN A 81 -7.02 2.25 -3.36
CA ASN A 81 -6.59 1.84 -4.69
C ASN A 81 -5.29 2.52 -5.17
N ARG A 82 -4.68 3.35 -4.33
CA ARG A 82 -3.52 4.18 -4.70
C ARG A 82 -2.33 3.34 -5.18
N TYR A 83 -2.06 2.20 -4.53
CA TYR A 83 -0.96 1.33 -4.92
C TYR A 83 -1.10 0.73 -6.33
N ALA A 84 -2.31 0.64 -6.89
CA ALA A 84 -2.51 0.20 -8.27
C ALA A 84 -1.70 1.03 -9.27
N PHE A 85 -1.43 2.31 -8.94
CA PHE A 85 -0.74 3.27 -9.81
C PHE A 85 0.77 3.36 -9.59
N THR A 86 1.32 2.77 -8.53
CA THR A 86 2.77 2.85 -8.21
C THR A 86 3.64 2.26 -9.31
N HIS A 87 3.20 1.16 -9.93
CA HIS A 87 3.93 0.47 -11.00
C HIS A 87 3.07 0.33 -12.27
N ALA A 88 2.07 1.19 -12.44
CA ALA A 88 1.19 1.14 -13.60
C ALA A 88 1.92 1.58 -14.87
N GLN A 89 1.53 0.98 -15.99
CA GLN A 89 2.06 1.28 -17.32
C GLN A 89 1.05 2.13 -18.08
N VAL A 90 1.44 3.30 -18.54
CA VAL A 90 0.60 4.17 -19.38
C VAL A 90 0.77 3.73 -20.83
N LEU A 91 -0.27 3.10 -21.38
CA LEU A 91 -0.29 2.58 -22.76
C LEU A 91 -0.77 3.63 -23.77
N LYS A 92 -1.58 4.60 -23.31
CA LYS A 92 -2.02 5.75 -24.10
C LYS A 92 -2.14 6.98 -23.20
N ASP A 93 -1.64 8.11 -23.68
CA ASP A 93 -1.69 9.41 -23.00
C ASP A 93 -2.06 10.53 -23.98
N ALA A 94 -3.34 10.84 -24.05
CA ALA A 94 -3.86 11.99 -24.81
C ALA A 94 -4.47 13.08 -23.90
N GLY A 95 -4.29 12.97 -22.57
CA GLY A 95 -4.90 13.88 -21.60
C GLY A 95 -4.04 14.15 -20.35
N GLY A 96 -2.73 13.94 -20.41
CA GLY A 96 -1.83 14.11 -19.27
C GLY A 96 -1.94 12.96 -18.25
N ILE A 97 -2.28 11.77 -18.72
CA ILE A 97 -2.53 10.57 -17.91
C ILE A 97 -1.27 10.16 -17.16
N ALA A 98 -0.10 10.23 -17.80
CA ALA A 98 1.17 9.86 -17.18
C ALA A 98 1.46 10.70 -15.92
N SER A 99 1.21 12.00 -15.98
CA SER A 99 1.36 12.90 -14.83
C SER A 99 0.38 12.56 -13.70
N LEU A 100 -0.87 12.19 -14.04
CA LEU A 100 -1.87 11.78 -13.06
C LEU A 100 -1.49 10.44 -12.41
N VAL A 101 -1.02 9.47 -13.19
CA VAL A 101 -0.53 8.18 -12.68
C VAL A 101 0.65 8.39 -11.73
N ALA A 102 1.63 9.20 -12.12
CA ALA A 102 2.78 9.52 -11.26
C ALA A 102 2.34 10.16 -9.93
N ALA A 103 1.42 11.14 -9.96
CA ALA A 103 0.89 11.76 -8.76
C ALA A 103 0.15 10.78 -7.83
N LYS A 104 -0.55 9.79 -8.39
CA LYS A 104 -1.22 8.73 -7.62
C LYS A 104 -0.22 7.74 -7.02
N GLY A 105 0.83 7.39 -7.75
CA GLY A 105 1.83 6.41 -7.35
C GLY A 105 2.83 6.89 -6.29
N THR A 106 2.81 8.18 -5.91
CA THR A 106 3.76 8.78 -4.96
C THR A 106 3.04 9.53 -3.85
N LEU A 107 3.66 9.62 -2.67
CA LEU A 107 3.17 10.46 -1.57
C LEU A 107 3.86 11.83 -1.64
N THR A 108 3.11 12.91 -1.43
CA THR A 108 3.72 14.19 -1.10
C THR A 108 4.31 14.14 0.32
N PRO A 109 5.27 15.02 0.68
CA PRO A 109 5.82 15.06 2.04
C PRO A 109 4.75 15.21 3.13
N ASP A 110 3.73 16.06 2.90
CA ASP A 110 2.64 16.29 3.86
C ASP A 110 1.74 15.04 4.00
N GLU A 111 1.43 14.37 2.90
CA GLU A 111 0.69 13.09 2.92
C GLU A 111 1.47 12.01 3.66
N ALA A 112 2.77 11.87 3.35
CA ALA A 112 3.65 10.91 3.99
C ALA A 112 3.72 11.14 5.51
N PHE A 113 3.86 12.40 5.93
CA PHE A 113 3.87 12.77 7.34
C PHE A 113 2.53 12.45 8.01
N ALA A 114 1.40 12.83 7.41
CA ALA A 114 0.07 12.59 7.99
C ALA A 114 -0.23 11.08 8.12
N ILE A 115 -0.01 10.31 7.06
CA ILE A 115 -0.18 8.85 7.04
C ILE A 115 0.76 8.19 8.06
N GLY A 116 2.02 8.60 8.09
CA GLY A 116 3.02 8.10 9.03
C GLY A 116 2.61 8.31 10.48
N ARG A 117 2.14 9.51 10.83
CA ARG A 117 1.69 9.83 12.19
C ARG A 117 0.49 8.99 12.62
N GLU A 118 -0.53 8.90 11.77
CA GLU A 118 -1.73 8.12 12.05
C GLU A 118 -1.39 6.63 12.23
N ALA A 119 -0.58 6.08 11.33
CA ALA A 119 -0.15 4.70 11.37
C ALA A 119 0.72 4.39 12.61
N LEU A 120 1.57 5.34 13.04
CA LEU A 120 2.35 5.18 14.27
C LEU A 120 1.45 5.11 15.51
N GLY A 121 0.44 5.98 15.62
CA GLY A 121 -0.52 5.91 16.71
C GLY A 121 -1.27 4.59 16.76
N ALA A 122 -1.73 4.08 15.61
CA ALA A 122 -2.36 2.77 15.50
C ALA A 122 -1.41 1.62 15.89
N LEU A 123 -0.15 1.68 15.44
CA LEU A 123 0.90 0.71 15.78
C LEU A 123 1.13 0.67 17.29
N LEU A 124 1.38 1.80 17.91
CA LEU A 124 1.66 1.90 19.35
C LEU A 124 0.50 1.32 20.18
N ASN A 125 -0.74 1.66 19.83
CA ASN A 125 -1.90 1.13 20.50
C ASN A 125 -2.01 -0.40 20.38
N SER A 126 -1.78 -0.96 19.20
CA SER A 126 -1.83 -2.41 18.97
C SER A 126 -0.67 -3.14 19.66
N VAL A 127 0.55 -2.57 19.65
CA VAL A 127 1.71 -3.11 20.36
C VAL A 127 1.45 -3.12 21.87
N TYR A 128 0.96 -2.03 22.43
CA TYR A 128 0.62 -1.93 23.85
C TYR A 128 -0.38 -2.99 24.29
N ARG A 129 -1.48 -3.16 23.53
CA ARG A 129 -2.49 -4.18 23.79
C ARG A 129 -1.92 -5.59 23.67
N CYS A 130 -1.11 -5.84 22.64
CA CYS A 130 -0.43 -7.12 22.44
C CYS A 130 0.43 -7.49 23.64
N MET A 131 1.25 -6.55 24.17
CA MET A 131 2.07 -6.75 25.36
C MET A 131 1.22 -7.06 26.61
N LYS A 132 0.12 -6.34 26.81
CA LYS A 132 -0.80 -6.60 27.94
C LYS A 132 -1.47 -7.96 27.82
N ASN A 133 -1.96 -8.32 26.63
CA ASN A 133 -2.54 -9.62 26.39
C ASN A 133 -1.55 -10.76 26.62
N ALA A 134 -0.28 -10.57 26.25
CA ALA A 134 0.77 -11.54 26.52
C ALA A 134 1.04 -11.71 28.03
N ARG A 135 1.17 -10.59 28.75
CA ARG A 135 1.32 -10.60 30.23
C ARG A 135 0.17 -11.33 30.92
N ASP A 136 -1.05 -11.13 30.45
CA ASP A 136 -2.27 -11.66 31.03
C ASP A 136 -2.61 -13.09 30.52
N GLY A 137 -1.76 -13.69 29.66
CA GLY A 137 -1.94 -15.04 29.12
C GLY A 137 -3.04 -15.16 28.04
N ASN A 138 -3.55 -14.05 27.51
CA ASN A 138 -4.59 -14.02 26.48
C ASN A 138 -4.02 -14.23 25.08
N ARG A 139 -3.81 -15.50 24.70
CA ARG A 139 -3.21 -15.88 23.41
C ARG A 139 -3.99 -15.36 22.19
N LEU A 140 -5.33 -15.38 22.23
CA LEU A 140 -6.12 -14.88 21.12
C LEU A 140 -5.95 -13.36 20.95
N GLY A 141 -5.94 -12.62 22.05
CA GLY A 141 -5.67 -11.18 22.04
C GLY A 141 -4.30 -10.85 21.46
N VAL A 142 -3.25 -11.63 21.80
CA VAL A 142 -1.91 -11.49 21.21
C VAL A 142 -1.95 -11.61 19.69
N LEU A 143 -2.62 -12.64 19.15
CA LEU A 143 -2.69 -12.85 17.70
C LEU A 143 -3.49 -11.75 16.99
N LEU A 144 -4.60 -11.32 17.58
CA LEU A 144 -5.44 -10.26 17.00
C LEU A 144 -4.70 -8.92 17.00
N ASP A 145 -4.11 -8.52 18.12
CA ASP A 145 -3.35 -7.27 18.19
C ASP A 145 -2.09 -7.30 17.32
N GLY A 146 -1.41 -8.45 17.21
CA GLY A 146 -0.30 -8.65 16.27
C GLY A 146 -0.74 -8.46 14.83
N SER A 147 -1.92 -9.00 14.47
CA SER A 147 -2.48 -8.84 13.12
C SER A 147 -2.90 -7.41 12.78
N GLU A 148 -3.25 -6.59 13.79
CA GLU A 148 -3.51 -5.15 13.62
C GLU A 148 -2.22 -4.33 13.58
N ALA A 149 -1.21 -4.71 14.38
CA ALA A 149 0.06 -4.00 14.45
C ALA A 149 0.86 -4.07 13.14
N VAL A 150 0.89 -5.22 12.46
CA VAL A 150 1.68 -5.41 11.24
C VAL A 150 1.24 -4.47 10.10
N PRO A 151 -0.05 -4.33 9.75
CA PRO A 151 -0.49 -3.34 8.78
C PRO A 151 -0.14 -1.90 9.15
N ALA A 152 -0.26 -1.53 10.42
CA ALA A 152 0.08 -0.21 10.93
C ALA A 152 1.58 0.06 10.82
N PHE A 153 2.42 -0.90 11.25
CA PHE A 153 3.88 -0.85 11.08
C PHE A 153 4.27 -0.62 9.61
N LEU A 154 3.72 -1.41 8.69
CA LEU A 154 4.01 -1.30 7.26
C LEU A 154 3.56 0.06 6.70
N SER A 155 2.39 0.55 7.10
CA SER A 155 1.91 1.87 6.66
C SER A 155 2.83 2.98 7.12
N HIS A 156 3.27 2.95 8.37
CA HIS A 156 4.25 3.91 8.89
C HIS A 156 5.59 3.80 8.18
N LEU A 157 6.12 2.59 8.05
CA LEU A 157 7.41 2.34 7.40
C LEU A 157 7.45 2.83 5.95
N PHE A 158 6.45 2.50 5.15
CA PHE A 158 6.37 2.98 3.76
C PHE A 158 6.21 4.50 3.69
N ALA A 159 5.43 5.10 4.59
CA ALA A 159 5.28 6.55 4.68
C ALA A 159 6.61 7.26 5.04
N LEU A 160 7.42 6.71 5.96
CA LEU A 160 8.76 7.22 6.26
C LEU A 160 9.67 7.30 5.02
N HIS A 161 9.44 6.42 4.03
CA HIS A 161 10.16 6.40 2.76
C HIS A 161 9.45 7.18 1.63
N GLY A 162 8.37 7.92 1.95
CA GLY A 162 7.58 8.67 0.95
C GLY A 162 6.84 7.78 -0.05
N ARG A 163 6.62 6.50 0.28
CA ARG A 163 6.08 5.49 -0.63
C ARG A 163 4.68 5.05 -0.22
N VAL A 164 3.86 4.76 -1.23
CA VAL A 164 2.55 4.13 -1.04
C VAL A 164 2.75 2.69 -0.56
N ARG A 165 2.09 2.32 0.54
CA ARG A 165 2.13 0.94 1.03
C ARG A 165 1.55 -0.03 -0.01
N PRO A 166 2.26 -1.14 -0.33
CA PRO A 166 1.76 -2.15 -1.26
C PRO A 166 0.56 -2.92 -0.70
N TYR A 167 -0.26 -3.47 -1.62
CA TYR A 167 -1.19 -4.52 -1.23
C TYR A 167 -0.43 -5.73 -0.69
N ASN A 168 -1.01 -6.44 0.26
CA ASN A 168 -0.38 -7.59 0.90
C ASN A 168 0.11 -8.63 -0.13
N LYS A 169 -0.62 -8.83 -1.23
CA LYS A 169 -0.24 -9.71 -2.34
C LYS A 169 1.12 -9.38 -2.94
N TYR A 170 1.51 -8.10 -2.96
CA TYR A 170 2.72 -7.62 -3.60
C TYR A 170 3.82 -7.19 -2.61
N LEU A 171 3.58 -7.33 -1.30
CA LEU A 171 4.51 -6.84 -0.27
C LEU A 171 5.91 -7.45 -0.43
N GLU A 172 6.00 -8.78 -0.56
CA GLU A 172 7.28 -9.47 -0.72
C GLU A 172 7.98 -9.06 -2.02
N TRP A 173 7.24 -8.99 -3.14
CA TRP A 173 7.78 -8.53 -4.41
C TRP A 173 8.31 -7.10 -4.30
N GLU A 174 7.55 -6.20 -3.70
CA GLU A 174 7.90 -4.79 -3.51
C GLU A 174 9.19 -4.63 -2.70
N LEU A 175 9.29 -5.33 -1.57
CA LEU A 175 10.47 -5.26 -0.70
C LEU A 175 11.72 -5.86 -1.33
N ARG A 176 11.58 -6.89 -2.19
CA ARG A 176 12.71 -7.51 -2.88
C ARG A 176 13.22 -6.71 -4.07
N HIS A 177 12.32 -6.10 -4.86
CA HIS A 177 12.66 -5.37 -6.08
C HIS A 177 12.92 -3.88 -5.81
N HIS A 178 12.28 -3.34 -4.78
CA HIS A 178 12.36 -1.95 -4.36
C HIS A 178 12.62 -1.87 -2.85
N PRO A 179 13.81 -2.28 -2.38
CA PRO A 179 14.10 -2.34 -0.94
C PRO A 179 13.92 -0.97 -0.27
N LEU A 180 13.61 -1.02 1.02
CA LEU A 180 13.57 0.15 1.89
C LEU A 180 14.92 0.28 2.61
N ASP A 181 15.47 1.48 2.66
CA ASP A 181 16.75 1.74 3.33
C ASP A 181 16.66 1.36 4.80
N GLY A 182 17.65 0.57 5.26
CA GLY A 182 17.68 0.06 6.63
C GLY A 182 16.75 -1.15 6.90
N TRP A 183 15.93 -1.57 5.92
CA TRP A 183 14.95 -2.65 6.10
C TRP A 183 15.05 -3.71 4.99
N PRO A 184 16.13 -4.49 4.94
CA PRO A 184 16.29 -5.51 3.91
C PRO A 184 15.18 -6.58 3.99
N ALA A 185 14.64 -6.97 2.84
CA ALA A 185 13.51 -7.93 2.76
C ALA A 185 13.81 -9.27 3.47
N GLY A 186 15.07 -9.74 3.39
CA GLY A 186 15.49 -11.00 4.03
C GLY A 186 15.42 -10.98 5.55
N ASP A 187 15.49 -9.82 6.17
CA ASP A 187 15.37 -9.62 7.61
C ASP A 187 13.94 -9.22 8.02
N LEU A 188 13.34 -8.30 7.27
CA LEU A 188 12.03 -7.77 7.61
C LEU A 188 10.91 -8.82 7.47
N LEU A 189 10.88 -9.60 6.39
CA LEU A 189 9.79 -10.55 6.13
C LEU A 189 9.65 -11.61 7.24
N PRO A 190 10.72 -12.30 7.71
CA PRO A 190 10.61 -13.24 8.83
C PRO A 190 10.12 -12.58 10.12
N ARG A 191 10.49 -11.33 10.38
CA ARG A 191 10.04 -10.59 11.57
C ARG A 191 8.55 -10.25 11.50
N LEU A 192 8.04 -9.91 10.30
CA LEU A 192 6.60 -9.71 10.09
C LEU A 192 5.82 -11.01 10.29
N GLU A 193 6.34 -12.15 9.80
CA GLU A 193 5.73 -13.47 10.05
C GLU A 193 5.72 -13.81 11.53
N SER A 194 6.81 -13.55 12.26
CA SER A 194 6.88 -13.72 13.71
C SER A 194 5.87 -12.84 14.46
N ALA A 195 5.66 -11.60 14.00
CA ALA A 195 4.67 -10.68 14.55
C ALA A 195 3.21 -11.13 14.33
N LEU A 196 2.97 -12.07 13.42
CA LEU A 196 1.66 -12.72 13.17
C LEU A 196 1.52 -14.07 13.88
N SER A 197 2.40 -14.41 14.81
CA SER A 197 2.48 -15.66 15.54
C SER A 197 2.33 -15.45 17.07
N PRO A 198 2.34 -16.51 17.89
CA PRO A 198 2.40 -16.36 19.35
C PRO A 198 3.63 -15.58 19.87
N ASP A 199 4.68 -15.43 19.05
CA ASP A 199 5.88 -14.66 19.37
C ASP A 199 5.73 -13.16 19.06
N ALA A 200 4.52 -12.72 18.67
CA ALA A 200 4.20 -11.33 18.32
C ALA A 200 4.74 -10.30 19.31
N PRO A 201 4.65 -10.49 20.65
CA PRO A 201 5.17 -9.51 21.61
C PRO A 201 6.67 -9.25 21.42
N THR A 202 7.47 -10.29 21.25
CA THR A 202 8.92 -10.18 21.05
C THR A 202 9.24 -9.55 19.68
N ALA A 203 8.58 -10.02 18.63
CA ALA A 203 8.81 -9.53 17.27
C ALA A 203 8.42 -8.05 17.14
N LEU A 204 7.24 -7.65 17.65
CA LEU A 204 6.76 -6.27 17.59
C LEU A 204 7.65 -5.33 18.42
N ARG A 205 8.14 -5.76 19.58
CA ARG A 205 9.11 -5.00 20.37
C ARG A 205 10.38 -4.72 19.57
N GLY A 206 10.93 -5.74 18.93
CA GLY A 206 12.11 -5.58 18.08
C GLY A 206 11.86 -4.63 16.90
N LEU A 207 10.74 -4.77 16.21
CA LEU A 207 10.35 -3.88 15.13
C LEU A 207 10.16 -2.43 15.61
N LEU A 208 9.53 -2.21 16.75
CA LEU A 208 9.32 -0.89 17.33
C LEU A 208 10.62 -0.24 17.79
N ASN A 209 11.52 -0.99 18.41
CA ASN A 209 12.85 -0.49 18.82
C ASN A 209 13.66 0.03 17.60
N ASP A 210 13.63 -0.72 16.50
CA ASP A 210 14.35 -0.31 15.28
C ASP A 210 13.64 0.87 14.57
N LEU A 211 12.30 0.95 14.68
CA LEU A 211 11.51 1.99 14.05
C LEU A 211 11.59 3.34 14.79
N GLU A 212 11.66 3.33 16.12
CA GLU A 212 11.58 4.52 16.97
C GLU A 212 12.56 5.64 16.57
N PRO A 213 13.87 5.37 16.35
CA PRO A 213 14.80 6.41 15.93
C PRO A 213 14.44 7.06 14.59
N HIS A 214 13.93 6.26 13.64
CA HIS A 214 13.50 6.75 12.33
C HIS A 214 12.22 7.59 12.44
N ALA A 215 11.26 7.17 13.27
CA ALA A 215 10.04 7.93 13.53
C ALA A 215 10.36 9.28 14.18
N ARG A 216 11.28 9.33 15.15
CA ARG A 216 11.73 10.59 15.78
C ARG A 216 12.42 11.51 14.76
N ALA A 217 13.32 10.97 13.93
CA ALA A 217 14.01 11.72 12.91
C ALA A 217 13.05 12.32 11.86
N ALA A 218 11.94 11.64 11.58
CA ALA A 218 10.87 12.11 10.70
C ALA A 218 9.91 13.11 11.36
N GLY A 219 10.10 13.47 12.63
CA GLY A 219 9.26 14.46 13.34
C GLY A 219 8.06 13.85 14.09
N HIS A 220 7.94 12.53 14.17
CA HIS A 220 6.85 11.84 14.90
C HIS A 220 7.15 11.63 16.39
N GLY A 221 8.20 12.28 16.93
CA GLY A 221 8.54 12.24 18.36
C GLY A 221 7.36 12.53 19.29
N PRO A 222 6.56 13.60 19.05
CA PRO A 222 5.40 13.91 19.89
C PRO A 222 4.38 12.76 20.02
N GLU A 223 4.18 11.96 18.97
CA GLU A 223 3.29 10.78 19.00
C GLU A 223 3.84 9.71 19.94
N LEU A 224 5.14 9.43 19.87
CA LEU A 224 5.82 8.51 20.77
C LEU A 224 5.77 8.99 22.22
N ASP A 225 6.10 10.26 22.45
CA ASP A 225 6.19 10.85 23.80
C ASP A 225 4.81 10.97 24.49
N SER A 226 3.73 11.01 23.70
CA SER A 226 2.36 11.01 24.25
C SER A 226 2.00 9.75 25.05
N TRP A 227 2.76 8.66 24.88
CA TRP A 227 2.59 7.41 25.61
C TRP A 227 3.24 7.40 27.00
N GLY A 228 4.06 8.41 27.35
CA GLY A 228 4.66 8.55 28.67
C GLY A 228 5.34 7.27 29.17
N ASP A 229 4.94 6.81 30.35
CA ASP A 229 5.52 5.61 30.99
C ASP A 229 5.17 4.30 30.27
N ASP A 230 4.18 4.28 29.39
CA ASP A 230 3.81 3.08 28.63
C ASP A 230 4.76 2.83 27.44
N LEU A 231 5.45 3.85 26.94
CA LEU A 231 6.44 3.67 25.86
C LEU A 231 7.62 2.79 26.29
N PRO A 232 8.29 3.01 27.43
CA PRO A 232 9.30 2.10 27.96
C PRO A 232 8.81 0.65 28.13
N PHE A 233 7.56 0.44 28.56
CA PHE A 233 6.97 -0.91 28.67
C PHE A 233 6.92 -1.62 27.31
N MET A 234 6.65 -0.90 26.24
CA MET A 234 6.63 -1.47 24.89
C MET A 234 8.04 -1.73 24.33
N LEU A 235 9.03 -0.92 24.70
CA LEU A 235 10.41 -0.98 24.19
C LEU A 235 11.33 -1.91 25.01
N SER A 236 11.11 -2.04 26.33
CA SER A 236 12.00 -2.79 27.21
C SER A 236 11.81 -4.30 27.10
N THR A 237 12.90 -5.04 27.10
CA THR A 237 12.92 -6.47 27.45
C THR A 237 12.89 -6.57 28.98
N SER A 238 11.77 -6.99 29.53
CA SER A 238 11.66 -7.33 30.96
C SER A 238 12.56 -8.51 31.32
#